data_137ed9a46a03968bdc1c6deecfd61815
#
_entry.id   137ed9a46a03968bdc1c6deecfd61815
#
_cell.length_a   1.000
_cell.length_b   1.000
_cell.length_c   1.000
_cell.angle_alpha   90.00
_cell.angle_beta   90.00
_cell.angle_gamma   90.00
#
_symmetry.space_group_name_H-M   'P 1'
#
loop_
_entity.id
_entity.type
_entity.pdbx_description
1 polymer ?
#
loop_
_entity_poly.entity_id
_entity_poly.type
_entity_poly.pdbx_seq_one_letter_code
_entity_poly.pdbx_strand_id
1 'polypeptide(L)'
;MSEKEFIIRKPDDWHLHLRDGEMLASVIKHSAANFERAIIMPNLVPPVVTTDDAIAYKERINQVIPPGMSFQPLMTLYLTEATKTSDIKRGVDLGVVSALKLYPAGATTNSENGVKEFE
;
A
#
# COMPACT_ATOMS: atom_id res chain seq x y z
N MET A 1 15.26 39.86 4.23
CA MET A 1 14.60 39.19 3.08
C MET A 1 13.27 38.63 3.55
N SER A 2 12.20 38.91 2.84
CA SER A 2 10.92 38.26 3.14
C SER A 2 11.01 36.80 2.66
N GLU A 3 10.77 35.86 3.55
CA GLU A 3 10.57 34.47 3.16
C GLU A 3 9.31 34.40 2.26
N LYS A 4 9.44 33.75 1.11
CA LYS A 4 8.28 33.46 0.26
C LYS A 4 7.64 32.20 0.79
N GLU A 5 6.44 32.32 1.35
CA GLU A 5 5.65 31.20 1.79
C GLU A 5 4.74 30.72 0.64
N PHE A 6 4.69 29.40 0.43
CA PHE A 6 3.81 28.75 -0.52
C PHE A 6 2.86 27.81 0.21
N ILE A 7 1.58 27.97 -0.01
CA ILE A 7 0.57 27.08 0.53
C ILE A 7 0.17 26.11 -0.58
N ILE A 8 0.35 24.83 -0.34
CA ILE A 8 -0.06 23.78 -1.25
C ILE A 8 -0.99 22.79 -0.54
N ARG A 9 -1.84 22.10 -1.31
CA ARG A 9 -2.57 20.95 -0.78
C ARG A 9 -1.57 19.89 -0.31
N LYS A 10 -1.85 19.21 0.82
CA LYS A 10 -1.03 18.09 1.29
C LYS A 10 -0.99 17.01 0.20
N PRO A 11 0.20 16.62 -0.27
CA PRO A 11 0.32 15.71 -1.42
C PRO A 11 -0.06 14.28 -1.08
N ASP A 12 -0.25 13.48 -2.12
CA ASP A 12 -0.43 12.03 -2.05
C ASP A 12 0.83 11.32 -2.57
N ASP A 13 1.12 10.15 -2.06
CA ASP A 13 2.17 9.26 -2.56
C ASP A 13 1.53 8.04 -3.26
N TRP A 14 1.75 7.90 -4.57
CA TRP A 14 1.14 6.83 -5.34
C TRP A 14 1.97 5.54 -5.42
N HIS A 15 3.10 5.46 -4.70
CA HIS A 15 3.96 4.27 -4.71
C HIS A 15 4.79 4.17 -3.43
N LEU A 16 4.19 3.73 -2.34
CA LEU A 16 4.84 3.69 -1.03
C LEU A 16 5.05 2.26 -0.53
N HIS A 17 6.31 1.94 -0.24
CA HIS A 17 6.71 0.70 0.43
C HIS A 17 6.87 0.95 1.93
N LEU A 18 5.90 0.57 2.72
CA LEU A 18 5.96 0.69 4.19
C LEU A 18 6.57 -0.52 4.88
N ARG A 19 6.72 -1.63 4.16
CA ARG A 19 7.12 -2.91 4.75
C ARG A 19 6.18 -3.35 5.86
N ASP A 20 6.65 -4.06 6.85
CA ASP A 20 5.84 -4.59 7.96
C ASP A 20 6.66 -4.61 9.27
N GLY A 21 6.01 -4.96 10.39
CA GLY A 21 6.67 -5.13 11.67
C GLY A 21 7.40 -3.89 12.18
N GLU A 22 8.60 -4.08 12.69
CA GLU A 22 9.41 -2.98 13.25
C GLU A 22 9.79 -1.92 12.20
N MET A 23 10.02 -2.32 10.96
CA MET A 23 10.32 -1.39 9.88
C MET A 23 9.13 -0.48 9.59
N LEU A 24 7.91 -1.04 9.53
CA LEU A 24 6.68 -0.26 9.38
C LEU A 24 6.56 0.79 10.49
N ALA A 25 6.72 0.39 11.74
CA ALA A 25 6.65 1.29 12.89
C ALA A 25 7.69 2.42 12.84
N SER A 26 8.87 2.12 12.29
CA SER A 26 9.96 3.11 12.15
C SER A 26 9.72 4.14 11.04
N VAL A 27 9.15 3.74 9.91
CA VAL A 27 9.07 4.59 8.71
C VAL A 27 7.74 5.32 8.56
N ILE A 28 6.65 4.82 9.13
CA ILE A 28 5.29 5.35 8.93
C ILE A 28 5.17 6.84 9.28
N LYS A 29 5.83 7.29 10.33
CA LYS A 29 5.79 8.68 10.78
C LYS A 29 6.29 9.67 9.73
N HIS A 30 7.26 9.27 8.94
CA HIS A 30 7.83 10.13 7.88
C HIS A 30 6.84 10.32 6.72
N SER A 31 6.17 9.25 6.33
CA SER A 31 5.13 9.31 5.29
C SER A 31 3.88 10.03 5.78
N ALA A 32 3.40 9.71 6.98
CA ALA A 32 2.21 10.32 7.57
C ALA A 32 2.37 11.83 7.81
N ALA A 33 3.58 12.30 8.09
CA ALA A 33 3.87 13.73 8.26
C ALA A 33 3.78 14.52 6.95
N ASN A 34 4.07 13.88 5.81
CA ASN A 34 4.24 14.57 4.53
C ASN A 34 3.11 14.32 3.52
N PHE A 35 2.39 13.19 3.65
CA PHE A 35 1.37 12.78 2.69
C PHE A 35 -0.01 12.62 3.34
N GLU A 36 -1.06 13.00 2.63
CA GLU A 36 -2.44 12.80 3.06
C GLU A 36 -2.89 11.36 2.82
N ARG A 37 -2.56 10.83 1.65
CA ARG A 37 -2.87 9.46 1.23
C ARG A 37 -1.65 8.84 0.58
N ALA A 38 -1.59 7.52 0.62
CA ALA A 38 -0.61 6.79 -0.17
C ALA A 38 -1.18 5.48 -0.70
N ILE A 39 -0.77 5.09 -1.91
CA ILE A 39 -0.99 3.74 -2.43
C ILE A 39 0.11 2.85 -1.87
N ILE A 40 -0.29 1.93 -0.99
CA ILE A 40 0.63 1.04 -0.27
C ILE A 40 0.95 -0.17 -1.12
N MET A 41 2.22 -0.40 -1.37
CA MET A 41 2.69 -1.53 -2.15
C MET A 41 2.53 -2.86 -1.41
N PRO A 42 2.11 -3.93 -2.12
CA PRO A 42 1.79 -5.22 -1.52
C PRO A 42 2.99 -6.16 -1.40
N ASN A 43 4.19 -5.69 -1.69
CA ASN A 43 5.41 -6.50 -1.77
C ASN A 43 5.99 -6.82 -0.39
N LEU A 44 5.26 -7.58 0.38
CA LEU A 44 5.71 -8.15 1.64
C LEU A 44 6.17 -9.61 1.44
N VAL A 45 6.65 -10.25 2.48
CA VAL A 45 6.94 -11.68 2.54
C VAL A 45 6.18 -12.27 3.73
N PRO A 46 5.07 -12.99 3.48
CA PRO A 46 4.37 -13.20 2.20
C PRO A 46 3.69 -11.91 1.66
N PRO A 47 3.44 -11.83 0.34
CA PRO A 47 2.78 -10.67 -0.26
C PRO A 47 1.31 -10.55 0.13
N VAL A 48 0.75 -9.36 -0.02
CA VAL A 48 -0.68 -9.07 0.18
C VAL A 48 -1.43 -9.48 -1.09
N VAL A 49 -2.05 -10.65 -1.10
CA VAL A 49 -2.66 -11.23 -2.30
C VAL A 49 -4.19 -11.27 -2.26
N THR A 50 -4.79 -11.26 -1.08
CA THR A 50 -6.25 -11.30 -0.89
C THR A 50 -6.78 -10.03 -0.25
N THR A 51 -8.09 -9.82 -0.37
CA THR A 51 -8.77 -8.73 0.33
C THR A 51 -8.61 -8.85 1.86
N ASP A 52 -8.64 -10.06 2.41
CA ASP A 52 -8.42 -10.26 3.85
C ASP A 52 -6.99 -9.90 4.26
N ASP A 53 -5.99 -10.22 3.44
CA ASP A 53 -4.61 -9.78 3.67
C ASP A 53 -4.51 -8.25 3.67
N ALA A 54 -5.20 -7.58 2.75
CA ALA A 54 -5.21 -6.13 2.65
C ALA A 54 -5.88 -5.49 3.87
N ILE A 55 -6.98 -6.04 4.36
CA ILE A 55 -7.65 -5.58 5.58
C ILE A 55 -6.70 -5.70 6.77
N ALA A 56 -6.08 -6.86 6.95
CA ALA A 56 -5.15 -7.11 8.06
C ALA A 56 -3.93 -6.17 8.00
N TYR A 57 -3.38 -5.95 6.81
CA TYR A 57 -2.26 -5.04 6.62
C TYR A 57 -2.64 -3.57 6.90
N LYS A 58 -3.81 -3.15 6.42
CA LYS A 58 -4.34 -1.81 6.71
C LYS A 58 -4.53 -1.57 8.20
N GLU A 59 -5.01 -2.57 8.93
CA GLU A 59 -5.15 -2.50 10.39
C GLU A 59 -3.78 -2.33 11.07
N ARG A 60 -2.76 -3.09 10.67
CA ARG A 60 -1.40 -2.94 11.20
C ARG A 60 -0.83 -1.55 10.93
N ILE A 61 -1.05 -0.99 9.74
CA ILE A 61 -0.63 0.36 9.40
C ILE A 61 -1.35 1.38 10.30
N ASN A 62 -2.66 1.29 10.40
CA ASN A 62 -3.46 2.23 11.21
C ASN A 62 -3.07 2.25 12.68
N GLN A 63 -2.68 1.10 13.23
CA GLN A 63 -2.24 0.98 14.63
C GLN A 63 -0.94 1.74 14.94
N VAL A 64 -0.09 1.98 13.94
CA VAL A 64 1.21 2.64 14.12
C VAL A 64 1.29 4.04 13.56
N ILE A 65 0.19 4.57 12.99
CA ILE A 65 0.10 5.98 12.62
C ILE A 65 0.15 6.81 13.91
N PRO A 66 1.07 7.79 14.02
CA PRO A 66 1.15 8.62 15.22
C PRO A 66 -0.16 9.36 15.50
N PRO A 67 -0.55 9.50 16.78
CA PRO A 67 -1.74 10.27 17.16
C PRO A 67 -1.72 11.70 16.60
N GLY A 68 -2.85 12.15 16.06
CA GLY A 68 -3.00 13.49 15.51
C GLY A 68 -2.52 13.64 14.05
N MET A 69 -1.93 12.62 13.45
CA MET A 69 -1.57 12.63 12.04
C MET A 69 -2.73 12.11 11.20
N SER A 70 -3.09 12.87 10.15
CA SER A 70 -4.05 12.46 9.12
C SER A 70 -3.30 11.78 8.00
N PHE A 71 -3.45 10.47 7.87
CA PHE A 71 -2.86 9.67 6.80
C PHE A 71 -3.79 8.51 6.45
N GLN A 72 -4.11 8.38 5.18
CA GLN A 72 -5.00 7.34 4.69
C GLN A 72 -4.25 6.35 3.79
N PRO A 73 -4.02 5.11 4.23
CA PRO A 73 -3.47 4.06 3.38
C PRO A 73 -4.52 3.54 2.40
N LEU A 74 -4.17 3.53 1.13
CA LEU A 74 -4.94 2.92 0.05
C LEU A 74 -4.27 1.59 -0.32
N MET A 75 -5.00 0.50 -0.16
CA MET A 75 -4.40 -0.83 -0.25
C MET A 75 -4.32 -1.34 -1.69
N THR A 76 -3.29 -2.13 -1.95
CA THR A 76 -3.03 -2.77 -3.24
C THR A 76 -2.99 -4.28 -3.04
N LEU A 77 -3.57 -5.04 -3.97
CA LEU A 77 -3.37 -6.49 -4.04
C LEU A 77 -2.24 -6.82 -5.01
N TYR A 78 -1.42 -7.77 -4.63
CA TYR A 78 -0.41 -8.39 -5.48
C TYR A 78 -1.07 -9.41 -6.39
N LEU A 79 -1.02 -9.21 -7.69
CA LEU A 79 -1.63 -10.10 -8.67
C LEU A 79 -0.82 -11.38 -8.82
N THR A 80 -1.48 -12.53 -8.66
CA THR A 80 -0.90 -13.86 -8.81
C THR A 80 -1.77 -14.72 -9.75
N GLU A 81 -1.28 -15.87 -10.15
CA GLU A 81 -2.08 -16.86 -10.93
C GLU A 81 -3.33 -17.33 -10.17
N ALA A 82 -3.32 -17.27 -8.85
CA ALA A 82 -4.45 -17.67 -8.01
C ALA A 82 -5.44 -16.55 -7.68
N THR A 83 -5.21 -15.33 -8.16
CA THR A 83 -6.06 -14.17 -7.88
C THR A 83 -7.46 -14.37 -8.46
N LYS A 84 -8.48 -14.18 -7.64
CA LYS A 84 -9.89 -14.32 -8.02
C LYS A 84 -10.52 -12.95 -8.22
N THR A 85 -11.16 -12.75 -9.37
CA THR A 85 -11.90 -11.52 -9.67
C THR A 85 -12.97 -11.20 -8.62
N SER A 86 -13.63 -12.23 -8.09
CA SER A 86 -14.63 -12.06 -7.03
C SER A 86 -14.06 -11.47 -5.74
N ASP A 87 -12.83 -11.84 -5.38
CA ASP A 87 -12.17 -11.28 -4.19
C ASP A 87 -11.73 -9.84 -4.42
N ILE A 88 -11.21 -9.53 -5.60
CA ILE A 88 -10.89 -8.14 -6.00
C ILE A 88 -12.14 -7.26 -5.89
N LYS A 89 -13.26 -7.73 -6.50
CA LYS A 89 -14.53 -6.99 -6.46
C LYS A 89 -14.98 -6.74 -5.02
N ARG A 90 -14.91 -7.75 -4.16
CA ARG A 90 -15.24 -7.64 -2.73
C ARG A 90 -14.38 -6.55 -2.06
N GLY A 91 -13.09 -6.53 -2.32
CA GLY A 91 -12.17 -5.54 -1.75
C GLY A 91 -12.46 -4.12 -2.19
N VAL A 92 -12.84 -3.93 -3.46
CA VAL A 92 -13.25 -2.63 -4.00
C VAL A 92 -14.59 -2.19 -3.41
N ASP A 93 -15.58 -3.10 -3.34
CA ASP A 93 -16.90 -2.80 -2.77
C ASP A 93 -16.81 -2.44 -1.28
N LEU A 94 -15.88 -3.03 -0.54
CA LEU A 94 -15.58 -2.67 0.85
C LEU A 94 -14.79 -1.37 1.01
N GLY A 95 -14.33 -0.76 -0.07
CA GLY A 95 -13.49 0.44 -0.03
C GLY A 95 -12.08 0.22 0.53
N VAL A 96 -11.60 -1.03 0.52
CA VAL A 96 -10.26 -1.40 1.03
C VAL A 96 -9.23 -1.43 -0.09
N VAL A 97 -9.56 -2.06 -1.22
CA VAL A 97 -8.65 -2.24 -2.36
C VAL A 97 -8.83 -1.10 -3.35
N SER A 98 -7.75 -0.40 -3.63
CA SER A 98 -7.69 0.74 -4.55
C SER A 98 -6.89 0.45 -5.81
N ALA A 99 -6.02 -0.55 -5.79
CA ALA A 99 -5.12 -0.88 -6.89
C ALA A 99 -4.75 -2.36 -6.93
N LEU A 100 -4.29 -2.78 -8.09
CA LEU A 100 -3.65 -4.08 -8.30
C LEU A 100 -2.22 -3.86 -8.78
N LYS A 101 -1.29 -4.67 -8.31
CA LYS A 101 0.08 -4.63 -8.76
C LYS A 101 0.44 -5.93 -9.48
N LEU A 102 0.79 -5.78 -10.76
CA LEU A 102 1.24 -6.87 -11.59
C LEU A 102 2.77 -6.85 -11.67
N TYR A 103 3.39 -7.99 -11.35
CA TYR A 103 4.77 -8.27 -11.68
C TYR A 103 4.87 -9.54 -12.53
N PRO A 104 5.73 -9.54 -13.56
CA PRO A 104 6.26 -10.79 -14.08
C PRO A 104 7.03 -11.51 -12.97
N ALA A 105 6.84 -12.82 -12.83
CA ALA A 105 7.50 -13.60 -11.79
C ALA A 105 9.03 -13.46 -11.87
N GLY A 106 9.66 -13.09 -10.75
CA GLY A 106 11.11 -12.95 -10.66
C GLY A 106 11.70 -11.68 -11.26
N ALA A 107 10.87 -10.70 -11.70
CA ALA A 107 11.34 -9.48 -12.36
C ALA A 107 12.07 -8.50 -11.44
N THR A 108 11.79 -8.51 -10.13
CA THR A 108 12.36 -7.60 -9.14
C THR A 108 12.32 -8.22 -7.74
N THR A 109 12.72 -7.45 -6.73
CA THR A 109 12.70 -7.87 -5.32
C THR A 109 11.28 -8.28 -4.89
N ASN A 110 11.17 -9.46 -4.25
CA ASN A 110 9.90 -10.03 -3.77
C ASN A 110 8.83 -10.18 -4.87
N SER A 111 9.23 -10.61 -6.07
CA SER A 111 8.34 -10.82 -7.22
C SER A 111 8.21 -12.28 -7.66
N GLU A 112 8.68 -13.23 -6.86
CA GLU A 112 8.67 -14.67 -7.16
C GLU A 112 7.24 -15.22 -7.32
N ASN A 113 6.27 -14.61 -6.66
CA ASN A 113 4.85 -14.99 -6.72
C ASN A 113 4.06 -14.24 -7.82
N GLY A 114 4.75 -13.49 -8.67
CA GLY A 114 4.14 -12.73 -9.76
C GLY A 114 3.54 -13.61 -10.86
N VAL A 115 2.99 -12.95 -11.86
CA VAL A 115 2.34 -13.61 -13.01
C VAL A 115 3.38 -14.27 -13.89
N LYS A 116 3.15 -15.52 -14.31
CA LYS A 116 4.03 -16.32 -15.17
C LYS A 116 3.54 -16.36 -16.61
N GLU A 117 2.22 -16.33 -16.81
CA GLU A 117 1.58 -16.42 -18.11
C GLU A 117 0.78 -15.14 -18.39
N PHE A 118 0.90 -14.61 -19.60
CA PHE A 118 0.31 -13.34 -20.06
C PHE A 118 -0.62 -13.55 -21.26
N GLU A 119 -1.40 -14.62 -21.27
CA GLU A 119 -2.38 -14.89 -22.32
C GLU A 119 -3.79 -14.42 -21.93
#